data_e8112f4fa1f20fc45ebafb46574b53b6
#
_entry.id   e8112f4fa1f20fc45ebafb46574b53b6
#
_cell.length_a   1.000
_cell.length_b   1.000
_cell.length_c   1.000
_cell.angle_alpha   90.00
_cell.angle_beta   90.00
_cell.angle_gamma   90.00
#
_symmetry.space_group_name_H-M   'P 1'
#
loop_
_entity.id
_entity.type
_entity.pdbx_description
1 polymer ?
#
loop_
_entity_poly.entity_id
_entity_poly.type
_entity_poly.pdbx_seq_one_letter_code
_entity_poly.pdbx_strand_id
1 'polypeptide(L)'
;IGLKKAIELDDEKMSMAVLAQAVIATGNNEFTNDKDIYSLGSVVAYDHSDQLTTSISMIYEVQDSNWAVTAVPTVEYLIAGNWSGFSELVYRKQEGQDVEYNLGSGVIYAINERAQVDATIGLDLNGQDKGYQAGFGVSYLF
;
A
#
# COMPACT_ATOMS: atom_id res chain seq x y z
N ILE A 1 10.19 -4.35 -15.10
CA ILE A 1 9.78 -5.76 -15.09
C ILE A 1 9.35 -6.14 -13.68
N GLY A 2 8.19 -6.73 -13.54
CA GLY A 2 7.69 -7.16 -12.25
C GLY A 2 7.02 -8.52 -12.33
N LEU A 3 7.10 -9.26 -11.24
CA LEU A 3 6.44 -10.54 -11.05
C LEU A 3 5.63 -10.48 -9.77
N LYS A 4 4.38 -10.89 -9.84
CA LYS A 4 3.51 -10.97 -8.68
C LYS A 4 2.90 -12.37 -8.62
N LYS A 5 2.92 -12.97 -7.45
CA LYS A 5 2.35 -14.30 -7.25
C LYS A 5 1.50 -14.31 -6.01
N ALA A 6 0.26 -14.75 -6.16
CA ALA A 6 -0.61 -15.03 -5.04
C ALA A 6 -0.30 -16.43 -4.53
N ILE A 7 -0.24 -16.58 -3.22
CA ILE A 7 0.08 -17.85 -2.58
C ILE A 7 -1.18 -18.36 -1.91
N GLU A 8 -1.57 -19.58 -2.24
CA GLU A 8 -2.69 -20.24 -1.60
C GLU A 8 -2.25 -20.78 -0.25
N LEU A 9 -3.03 -20.48 0.77
CA LEU A 9 -2.79 -20.93 2.13
C LEU A 9 -3.89 -21.90 2.53
N ASP A 10 -3.58 -22.78 3.47
CA ASP A 10 -4.54 -23.76 3.97
C ASP A 10 -5.73 -23.13 4.68
N ASP A 11 -5.56 -21.91 5.17
CA ASP A 11 -6.63 -21.18 5.85
C ASP A 11 -7.40 -20.32 4.85
N GLU A 12 -8.71 -20.57 4.71
CA GLU A 12 -9.57 -19.83 3.79
C GLU A 12 -9.69 -18.35 4.13
N LYS A 13 -9.45 -18.00 5.38
CA LYS A 13 -9.53 -16.60 5.84
C LYS A 13 -8.25 -15.82 5.60
N MET A 14 -7.21 -16.48 5.19
CA MET A 14 -5.90 -15.88 5.05
C MET A 14 -5.45 -15.91 3.58
N SER A 15 -4.89 -14.81 3.13
CA SER A 15 -4.34 -14.70 1.78
C SER A 15 -2.97 -14.07 1.82
N MET A 16 -2.14 -14.44 0.87
CA MET A 16 -0.77 -13.94 0.78
C MET A 16 -0.40 -13.74 -0.68
N ALA A 17 0.36 -12.69 -0.95
CA ALA A 17 0.93 -12.44 -2.26
C ALA A 17 2.35 -11.93 -2.11
N VAL A 18 3.20 -12.26 -3.06
CA VAL A 18 4.55 -11.75 -3.13
C VAL A 18 4.74 -11.04 -4.46
N LEU A 19 5.55 -10.01 -4.45
CA LEU A 19 5.85 -9.20 -5.62
C LEU A 19 7.35 -8.98 -5.68
N ALA A 20 7.94 -9.25 -6.83
CA ALA A 20 9.32 -8.89 -7.13
C ALA A 20 9.32 -7.96 -8.32
N GLN A 21 10.05 -6.87 -8.23
CA GLN A 21 10.09 -5.87 -9.29
C GLN A 21 11.52 -5.37 -9.48
N ALA A 22 11.88 -5.14 -10.73
CA ALA A 22 13.13 -4.52 -11.08
C ALA A 22 12.86 -3.39 -12.06
N VAL A 23 13.36 -2.21 -11.75
CA VAL A 23 13.34 -1.07 -12.66
C VAL A 23 14.78 -0.87 -13.13
N ILE A 24 15.00 -1.10 -14.42
CA ILE A 24 16.32 -1.06 -15.01
C ILE A 24 16.50 0.31 -15.65
N ALA A 25 17.60 0.99 -15.29
CA ALA A 25 17.92 2.28 -15.88
C ALA A 25 18.35 2.07 -17.34
N THR A 26 17.51 2.52 -18.28
CA THR A 26 17.79 2.44 -19.71
C THR A 26 17.59 3.80 -20.35
N GLY A 27 18.35 4.09 -21.39
CA GLY A 27 18.23 5.34 -22.12
C GLY A 27 19.05 6.47 -21.51
N ASN A 28 18.65 7.70 -21.81
CA ASN A 28 19.35 8.90 -21.34
C ASN A 28 18.99 9.24 -19.91
N ASN A 29 19.90 9.88 -19.21
CA ASN A 29 19.68 10.36 -17.85
C ASN A 29 18.51 11.36 -17.75
N GLU A 30 18.07 11.93 -18.85
CA GLU A 30 16.96 12.85 -18.87
C GLU A 30 15.60 12.15 -18.69
N PHE A 31 15.52 10.86 -19.04
CA PHE A 31 14.25 10.14 -19.11
C PHE A 31 14.20 8.91 -18.23
N THR A 32 15.31 8.53 -17.60
CA THR A 32 15.36 7.34 -16.75
C THR A 32 16.09 7.65 -15.45
N ASN A 33 15.88 6.81 -14.45
CA ASN A 33 16.69 6.87 -13.24
C ASN A 33 18.15 6.50 -13.61
N ASP A 34 19.10 7.15 -12.98
CA ASP A 34 20.50 6.84 -13.20
C ASP A 34 20.88 5.44 -12.71
N LYS A 35 20.06 4.84 -11.87
CA LYS A 35 20.41 3.59 -11.19
C LYS A 35 19.21 2.64 -11.18
N ASP A 36 19.53 1.36 -11.21
CA ASP A 36 18.53 0.32 -11.15
C ASP A 36 17.91 0.25 -9.76
N ILE A 37 16.61 -0.02 -9.71
CA ILE A 37 15.86 -0.21 -8.46
C ILE A 37 15.35 -1.64 -8.43
N TYR A 38 15.63 -2.35 -7.34
CA TYR A 38 15.12 -3.70 -7.11
C TYR A 38 14.22 -3.65 -5.89
N SER A 39 13.04 -4.23 -6.00
CA SER A 39 12.10 -4.26 -4.89
C SER A 39 11.52 -5.65 -4.72
N LEU A 40 11.25 -5.99 -3.47
CA LEU A 40 10.59 -7.22 -3.08
C LEU A 40 9.50 -6.85 -2.11
N GLY A 41 8.27 -7.25 -2.42
CA GLY A 41 7.13 -6.96 -1.58
C GLY A 41 6.35 -8.20 -1.22
N SER A 42 5.67 -8.14 -0.11
CA SER A 42 4.73 -9.17 0.30
C SER A 42 3.53 -8.51 0.97
N VAL A 43 2.40 -9.16 0.87
CA VAL A 43 1.20 -8.74 1.57
C VAL A 43 0.51 -9.98 2.12
N VAL A 44 0.10 -9.90 3.39
CA VAL A 44 -0.67 -10.94 4.04
C VAL A 44 -1.94 -10.29 4.55
N ALA A 45 -3.08 -10.86 4.21
CA ALA A 45 -4.38 -10.39 4.64
C ALA A 45 -5.10 -11.48 5.40
N TYR A 46 -5.85 -11.08 6.42
CA TYR A 46 -6.62 -12.00 7.24
C TYR A 46 -8.04 -11.45 7.42
N ASP A 47 -9.01 -12.23 7.03
CA ASP A 47 -10.43 -11.91 7.20
C ASP A 47 -10.90 -12.42 8.56
N HIS A 48 -11.03 -11.51 9.52
CA HIS A 48 -11.50 -11.87 10.86
C HIS A 48 -13.00 -12.18 10.86
N SER A 49 -13.74 -11.47 10.02
CA SER A 49 -15.16 -11.66 9.84
C SER A 49 -15.56 -11.06 8.50
N ASP A 50 -16.83 -11.18 8.12
CA ASP A 50 -17.34 -10.54 6.91
C ASP A 50 -17.23 -9.02 6.98
N GLN A 51 -17.04 -8.47 8.17
CA GLN A 51 -17.02 -7.04 8.41
C GLN A 51 -15.62 -6.49 8.72
N LEU A 52 -14.64 -7.34 8.97
CA LEU A 52 -13.32 -6.89 9.39
C LEU A 52 -12.21 -7.70 8.72
N THR A 53 -11.34 -7.00 8.03
CA THR A 53 -10.15 -7.57 7.40
C THR A 53 -8.93 -6.76 7.84
N THR A 54 -7.88 -7.45 8.22
CA THR A 54 -6.58 -6.82 8.50
C THR A 54 -5.55 -7.33 7.52
N SER A 55 -4.61 -6.48 7.16
CA SER A 55 -3.53 -6.85 6.26
C SER A 55 -2.26 -6.12 6.65
N ILE A 56 -1.14 -6.69 6.25
CA ILE A 56 0.15 -6.02 6.38
C ILE A 56 0.90 -6.19 5.06
N SER A 57 1.41 -5.07 4.55
CA SER A 57 2.25 -5.05 3.36
C SER A 57 3.66 -4.69 3.78
N MET A 58 4.63 -5.41 3.23
CA MET A 58 6.05 -5.13 3.46
C MET A 58 6.71 -4.98 2.11
N ILE A 59 7.46 -3.89 1.94
CA ILE A 59 8.18 -3.62 0.69
C ILE A 59 9.63 -3.32 1.05
N TYR A 60 10.53 -4.03 0.41
CA TYR A 60 11.95 -3.84 0.56
C TYR A 60 12.53 -3.38 -0.78
N GLU A 61 13.21 -2.26 -0.80
CA GLU A 61 13.78 -1.68 -2.02
C GLU A 61 15.28 -1.46 -1.86
N VAL A 62 16.02 -1.68 -2.94
CA VAL A 62 17.45 -1.40 -3.00
C VAL A 62 17.73 -0.61 -4.27
N GLN A 63 18.41 0.51 -4.13
CA GLN A 63 18.85 1.34 -5.24
C GLN A 63 20.28 1.81 -4.92
N ASP A 64 21.22 1.44 -5.77
CA ASP A 64 22.63 1.90 -5.66
C ASP A 64 23.19 1.70 -4.26
N SER A 65 23.04 0.49 -3.72
CA SER A 65 23.50 0.12 -2.38
C SER A 65 22.75 0.82 -1.23
N ASN A 66 21.78 1.65 -1.54
CA ASN A 66 20.87 2.23 -0.54
C ASN A 66 19.63 1.36 -0.41
N TRP A 67 19.16 1.19 0.80
CA TRP A 67 17.99 0.36 1.05
C TRP A 67 16.86 1.18 1.68
N ALA A 68 15.64 0.73 1.44
CA ALA A 68 14.45 1.29 2.07
C ALA A 68 13.49 0.16 2.41
N VAL A 69 12.85 0.26 3.55
CA VAL A 69 11.84 -0.69 4.01
C VAL A 69 10.56 0.08 4.30
N THR A 70 9.46 -0.42 3.76
CA THR A 70 8.14 0.16 4.02
C THR A 70 7.24 -0.94 4.57
N ALA A 71 6.55 -0.65 5.67
CA ALA A 71 5.57 -1.55 6.26
C ALA A 71 4.24 -0.80 6.37
N VAL A 72 3.16 -1.42 5.91
CA VAL A 72 1.84 -0.80 5.89
C VAL A 72 0.82 -1.76 6.48
N PRO A 73 0.61 -1.73 7.81
CA PRO A 73 -0.54 -2.41 8.39
C PRO A 73 -1.83 -1.66 8.04
N THR A 74 -2.85 -2.40 7.67
CA THR A 74 -4.12 -1.85 7.22
C THR A 74 -5.27 -2.60 7.88
N VAL A 75 -6.29 -1.87 8.27
CA VAL A 75 -7.53 -2.42 8.79
C VAL A 75 -8.66 -1.93 7.88
N GLU A 76 -9.44 -2.87 7.36
CA GLU A 76 -10.63 -2.58 6.57
C GLU A 76 -11.84 -3.08 7.32
N TYR A 77 -12.90 -2.27 7.34
CA TYR A 77 -14.12 -2.59 8.08
C TYR A 77 -15.36 -2.15 7.31
N LEU A 78 -16.41 -2.92 7.47
CA LEU A 78 -17.71 -2.60 6.90
C LEU A 78 -18.46 -1.71 7.89
N ILE A 79 -18.88 -0.53 7.45
CA ILE A 79 -19.58 0.41 8.32
C ILE A 79 -21.06 0.08 8.34
N ALA A 80 -21.73 0.08 7.19
CA ALA A 80 -23.13 -0.26 7.06
C ALA A 80 -23.51 -0.28 5.58
N GLY A 81 -24.30 -1.27 5.16
CA GLY A 81 -24.79 -1.35 3.79
C GLY A 81 -23.66 -1.34 2.76
N ASN A 82 -23.62 -0.31 1.93
CA ASN A 82 -22.60 -0.16 0.90
C ASN A 82 -21.40 0.67 1.35
N TRP A 83 -21.35 1.08 2.61
CA TRP A 83 -20.26 1.88 3.15
C TRP A 83 -19.24 1.00 3.82
N SER A 84 -17.99 1.23 3.49
CA SER A 84 -16.85 0.60 4.17
C SER A 84 -15.80 1.65 4.47
N GLY A 85 -14.88 1.31 5.35
CA GLY A 85 -13.81 2.20 5.72
C GLY A 85 -12.50 1.44 5.87
N PHE A 86 -11.43 2.19 5.90
CA PHE A 86 -10.11 1.62 6.16
C PHE A 86 -9.26 2.61 6.93
N SER A 87 -8.28 2.07 7.64
CA SER A 87 -7.23 2.85 8.28
C SER A 87 -5.91 2.14 8.06
N GLU A 88 -4.88 2.90 7.78
CA GLU A 88 -3.55 2.34 7.56
C GLU A 88 -2.48 3.21 8.20
N LEU A 89 -1.39 2.57 8.60
CA LEU A 89 -0.21 3.25 9.09
C LEU A 89 0.93 2.91 8.14
N VAL A 90 1.57 3.91 7.57
CA VAL A 90 2.72 3.72 6.70
C VAL A 90 3.99 4.00 7.51
N TYR A 91 4.83 2.99 7.64
CA TYR A 91 6.13 3.08 8.27
C TYR A 91 7.18 2.94 7.18
N ARG A 92 8.07 3.91 7.05
CA ARG A 92 9.11 3.87 6.03
C ARG A 92 10.46 4.25 6.65
N LYS A 93 11.46 3.43 6.40
CA LYS A 93 12.83 3.68 6.82
C LYS A 93 13.75 3.55 5.61
N GLN A 94 14.54 4.59 5.37
CA GLN A 94 15.57 4.58 4.33
C GLN A 94 16.94 4.67 4.99
N GLU A 95 17.94 4.10 4.32
CA GLU A 95 19.31 4.18 4.81
C GLU A 95 19.76 5.63 4.92
N GLY A 96 20.24 6.01 6.08
CA GLY A 96 20.75 7.36 6.32
C GLY A 96 19.67 8.40 6.59
N GLN A 97 18.41 8.00 6.69
CA GLN A 97 17.31 8.93 6.95
C GLN A 97 16.51 8.49 8.17
N ASP A 98 15.79 9.44 8.75
CA ASP A 98 14.91 9.16 9.88
C ASP A 98 13.69 8.38 9.43
N VAL A 99 13.10 7.64 10.36
CA VAL A 99 11.87 6.90 10.11
C VAL A 99 10.72 7.87 9.85
N GLU A 100 9.91 7.56 8.86
CA GLU A 100 8.72 8.33 8.53
C GLU A 100 7.47 7.53 8.88
N TYR A 101 6.50 8.21 9.50
CA TYR A 101 5.21 7.63 9.83
C TYR A 101 4.10 8.46 9.21
N ASN A 102 3.17 7.81 8.54
CA ASN A 102 1.98 8.45 7.98
C ASN A 102 0.77 7.64 8.36
N LEU A 103 -0.29 8.30 8.78
CA LEU A 103 -1.56 7.66 9.10
C LEU A 103 -2.56 8.01 8.00
N GLY A 104 -3.14 7.00 7.39
CA GLY A 104 -4.16 7.17 6.38
C GLY A 104 -5.47 6.55 6.81
N SER A 105 -6.56 7.17 6.43
CA SER A 105 -7.89 6.66 6.69
C SER A 105 -8.80 7.07 5.55
N GLY A 106 -9.88 6.34 5.35
CA GLY A 106 -10.79 6.66 4.29
C GLY A 106 -12.09 5.91 4.40
N VAL A 107 -13.05 6.33 3.60
CA VAL A 107 -14.33 5.68 3.45
C VAL A 107 -14.57 5.37 1.98
N ILE A 108 -15.28 4.29 1.74
CA ILE A 108 -15.60 3.82 0.40
C ILE A 108 -17.10 3.58 0.34
N TYR A 109 -17.74 4.11 -0.69
CA TYR A 109 -19.15 3.86 -0.96
C TYR A 109 -19.28 3.11 -2.28
N ALA A 110 -19.83 1.91 -2.22
CA ALA A 110 -20.07 1.10 -3.41
C ALA A 110 -21.41 1.52 -4.02
N ILE A 111 -21.38 2.13 -5.20
CA ILE A 111 -22.59 2.54 -5.91
C ILE A 111 -23.32 1.31 -6.44
N ASN A 112 -22.57 0.39 -7.04
CA ASN A 112 -23.08 -0.89 -7.50
C ASN A 112 -21.89 -1.87 -7.58
N GLU A 113 -22.11 -3.04 -8.17
CA GLU A 113 -21.06 -4.06 -8.24
C GLU A 113 -19.83 -3.65 -9.04
N ARG A 114 -19.94 -2.59 -9.86
CA ARG A 114 -18.87 -2.18 -10.76
C ARG A 114 -18.33 -0.79 -10.48
N ALA A 115 -19.01 0.00 -9.67
CA ALA A 115 -18.62 1.39 -9.43
C ALA A 115 -18.55 1.68 -7.95
N GLN A 116 -17.56 2.45 -7.56
CA GLN A 116 -17.42 2.92 -6.18
C GLN A 116 -16.79 4.31 -6.18
N VAL A 117 -17.09 5.05 -5.12
CA VAL A 117 -16.42 6.33 -4.83
C VAL A 117 -15.74 6.20 -3.48
N ASP A 118 -14.64 6.93 -3.32
CA ASP A 118 -13.89 6.91 -2.07
C ASP A 118 -13.39 8.30 -1.73
N ALA A 119 -13.16 8.50 -0.45
CA ALA A 119 -12.54 9.71 0.07
C ALA A 119 -11.53 9.29 1.11
N THR A 120 -10.35 9.89 1.06
CA THR A 120 -9.24 9.52 1.93
C THR A 120 -8.64 10.75 2.59
N ILE A 121 -8.06 10.54 3.76
CA ILE A 121 -7.30 11.56 4.45
C ILE A 121 -6.03 10.91 4.99
N GLY A 122 -4.91 11.60 4.84
CA GLY A 122 -3.63 11.15 5.35
C GLY A 122 -3.01 12.22 6.23
N LEU A 123 -2.35 11.78 7.29
CA LEU A 123 -1.67 12.66 8.24
C LEU A 123 -0.23 12.23 8.38
N ASP A 124 0.68 13.20 8.31
CA ASP A 124 2.09 12.96 8.60
C ASP A 124 2.28 13.06 10.11
N LEU A 125 2.72 11.95 10.71
CA LEU A 125 2.84 11.86 12.17
C LEU A 125 4.19 12.33 12.68
N ASN A 126 5.21 12.28 11.85
CA ASN A 126 6.51 12.80 12.21
C ASN A 126 7.11 13.56 11.04
N GLY A 127 8.00 14.48 11.32
CA GLY A 127 8.61 15.31 10.31
C GLY A 127 8.52 16.77 10.72
N GLN A 128 9.26 17.62 10.04
CA GLN A 128 9.28 19.04 10.34
C GLN A 128 8.00 19.73 9.90
N ASP A 129 7.43 19.25 8.81
CA ASP A 129 6.18 19.80 8.30
C ASP A 129 5.08 18.77 8.49
N LYS A 130 4.43 18.81 9.65
CA LYS A 130 3.27 17.96 9.89
C LYS A 130 2.13 18.45 9.02
N GLY A 131 1.77 17.68 8.03
CA GLY A 131 0.74 18.04 7.10
C GLY A 131 -0.35 17.02 7.02
N TYR A 132 -1.36 17.34 6.25
CA TYR A 132 -2.42 16.41 5.92
C TYR A 132 -2.63 16.39 4.43
N GLN A 133 -3.16 15.27 3.95
CA GLN A 133 -3.54 15.12 2.56
C GLN A 133 -4.97 14.61 2.52
N ALA A 134 -5.75 15.09 1.57
CA ALA A 134 -7.10 14.61 1.35
C ALA A 134 -7.24 14.23 -0.11
N GLY A 135 -7.87 13.10 -0.36
CA GLY A 135 -8.05 12.57 -1.69
C GLY A 135 -9.48 12.14 -1.94
N PHE A 136 -9.81 12.02 -3.19
CA PHE A 136 -11.16 11.68 -3.63
C PHE A 136 -11.04 10.89 -4.93
N GLY A 137 -11.69 9.75 -5.00
CA GLY A 137 -11.53 8.87 -6.14
C GLY A 137 -12.82 8.24 -6.59
N VAL A 138 -12.83 7.83 -7.84
CA VAL A 138 -13.92 7.06 -8.44
C VAL A 138 -13.30 5.89 -9.17
N SER A 139 -13.81 4.71 -8.92
CA SER A 139 -13.34 3.48 -9.58
C SER A 139 -14.50 2.82 -10.30
N TYR A 140 -14.23 2.31 -11.47
CA TYR A 140 -15.22 1.60 -12.29
C TYR A 140 -14.59 0.35 -12.88
N LEU A 141 -15.26 -0.76 -12.68
CA LEU A 141 -14.83 -2.05 -13.23
C LEU A 141 -15.59 -2.35 -14.52
N PHE A 142 -14.85 -2.51 -15.59
CA PHE A 142 -15.43 -2.81 -16.91
C PHE A 142 -15.79 -4.28 -17.08
#